data_e9c0882374a0c033f62f928a04012a2f
#
_entry.id   e9c0882374a0c033f62f928a04012a2f
#
_cell.length_a   1.000
_cell.length_b   1.000
_cell.length_c   1.000
_cell.angle_alpha   90.00
_cell.angle_beta   90.00
_cell.angle_gamma   90.00
#
_symmetry.space_group_name_H-M   'P 1'
#
loop_
_entity.id
_entity.type
_entity.pdbx_description
1 polymer ?
#
loop_
_entity_poly.entity_id
_entity_poly.type
_entity_poly.pdbx_seq_one_letter_code
_entity_poly.pdbx_strand_id
1 'polypeptide(L)'
;MFWQDDDTQQTFQVPDDFVDILFSIDCRRLPVDHAYALSAAVEAAVPWIAREPQVGVHTIHVAGSQNGWERPEHGTGQHLIVSRRTKLAIRVPKERMDALMEDLRGKTLDIAGCRLTVGPGKIRPLSKETTLFARYVASHPAQSEDDFLSWAADELGALGIRLRKALCGKEALLTTPAEVLHTRSLMLADLSAEDSVRLQQSGLGPHRTMGCGIFIPHKGIDSVKKGA
;
A
#
# COMPACT_ATOMS: atom_id res chain seq x y z
N MET A 1 -13.44 -27.58 44.22
CA MET A 1 -13.80 -26.27 43.65
C MET A 1 -12.89 -26.10 42.43
N PHE A 2 -13.39 -26.44 41.23
CA PHE A 2 -12.65 -26.34 39.99
C PHE A 2 -12.92 -24.96 39.41
N TRP A 3 -11.86 -24.18 39.20
CA TRP A 3 -11.93 -22.97 38.40
C TRP A 3 -11.81 -23.39 36.94
N GLN A 4 -12.85 -23.23 36.16
CA GLN A 4 -12.80 -23.23 34.71
C GLN A 4 -12.49 -21.78 34.31
N ASP A 5 -11.27 -21.56 33.87
CA ASP A 5 -10.95 -20.36 33.11
C ASP A 5 -11.62 -20.52 31.73
N ASP A 6 -12.83 -19.96 31.60
CA ASP A 6 -13.48 -19.73 30.30
C ASP A 6 -12.81 -18.54 29.59
N ASP A 7 -11.52 -18.69 29.30
CA ASP A 7 -10.79 -17.75 28.45
C ASP A 7 -10.98 -18.14 26.96
N THR A 8 -12.23 -18.19 26.53
CA THR A 8 -12.55 -18.16 25.11
C THR A 8 -12.36 -16.73 24.60
N GLN A 9 -11.11 -16.25 24.58
CA GLN A 9 -10.73 -15.15 23.72
C GLN A 9 -11.00 -15.62 22.29
N GLN A 10 -12.15 -15.22 21.75
CA GLN A 10 -12.45 -15.38 20.33
C GLN A 10 -11.32 -14.69 19.57
N THR A 11 -10.42 -15.48 19.05
CA THR A 11 -9.28 -14.97 18.26
C THR A 11 -9.88 -14.30 17.02
N PHE A 12 -9.73 -12.98 16.91
CA PHE A 12 -10.19 -12.23 15.75
C PHE A 12 -9.72 -12.92 14.46
N GLN A 13 -10.68 -13.33 13.63
CA GLN A 13 -10.40 -13.88 12.31
C GLN A 13 -10.42 -12.73 11.30
N VAL A 14 -9.36 -12.65 10.49
CA VAL A 14 -9.29 -11.65 9.43
C VAL A 14 -10.40 -11.94 8.42
N PRO A 15 -11.34 -11.01 8.19
CA PRO A 15 -12.33 -11.14 7.13
C PRO A 15 -11.63 -11.32 5.77
N ASP A 16 -12.21 -12.12 4.91
CA ASP A 16 -11.64 -12.44 3.59
C ASP A 16 -12.31 -11.69 2.43
N ASP A 17 -13.11 -10.66 2.77
CA ASP A 17 -13.81 -9.77 1.82
C ASP A 17 -12.85 -8.92 0.96
N PHE A 18 -11.60 -8.73 1.42
CA PHE A 18 -10.54 -8.09 0.67
C PHE A 18 -9.27 -8.92 0.67
N VAL A 19 -8.58 -8.92 -0.45
CA VAL A 19 -7.30 -9.61 -0.61
C VAL A 19 -6.31 -8.76 -1.40
N ASP A 20 -5.02 -9.00 -1.19
CA ASP A 20 -3.99 -8.56 -2.11
C ASP A 20 -3.70 -9.69 -3.12
N ILE A 21 -3.66 -9.38 -4.40
CA ILE A 21 -3.17 -10.30 -5.42
C ILE A 21 -1.75 -9.90 -5.78
N LEU A 22 -0.83 -10.82 -5.58
CA LEU A 22 0.60 -10.65 -5.84
C LEU A 22 0.97 -11.28 -7.17
N PHE A 23 1.02 -10.49 -8.23
CA PHE A 23 1.44 -10.95 -9.54
C PHE A 23 2.95 -11.06 -9.62
N SER A 24 3.45 -12.15 -10.20
CA SER A 24 4.83 -12.17 -10.70
C SER A 24 4.94 -11.21 -11.89
N ILE A 25 6.07 -10.57 -12.02
CA ILE A 25 6.31 -9.64 -13.13
C ILE A 25 7.64 -9.95 -13.82
N ASP A 26 7.66 -9.78 -15.14
CA ASP A 26 8.88 -9.73 -15.92
C ASP A 26 9.08 -8.29 -16.38
N CYS A 27 10.04 -7.64 -15.73
CA CYS A 27 10.44 -6.26 -16.00
C CYS A 27 11.86 -6.08 -15.50
N ARG A 28 12.71 -5.43 -16.27
CA ARG A 28 14.12 -5.20 -15.87
C ARG A 28 14.32 -3.88 -15.13
N ARG A 29 13.56 -2.86 -15.52
CA ARG A 29 13.68 -1.52 -14.97
C ARG A 29 12.34 -0.80 -15.02
N LEU A 30 12.11 0.09 -14.07
CA LEU A 30 10.95 0.97 -14.00
C LEU A 30 11.41 2.39 -13.63
N PRO A 31 10.73 3.45 -14.10
CA PRO A 31 11.00 4.79 -13.59
C PRO A 31 10.82 4.83 -12.07
N VAL A 32 11.59 5.66 -11.39
CA VAL A 32 11.42 5.88 -9.94
C VAL A 32 10.02 6.41 -9.65
N ASP A 33 9.59 7.41 -10.42
CA ASP A 33 8.22 7.95 -10.39
C ASP A 33 7.36 7.23 -11.45
N HIS A 34 6.85 6.06 -11.09
CA HIS A 34 6.02 5.21 -11.97
C HIS A 34 4.56 5.12 -11.52
N ALA A 35 4.19 5.78 -10.43
CA ALA A 35 2.87 5.61 -9.80
C ALA A 35 1.72 5.89 -10.79
N TYR A 36 1.76 7.03 -11.47
CA TYR A 36 0.76 7.39 -12.46
C TYR A 36 0.78 6.46 -13.67
N ALA A 37 1.96 6.24 -14.25
CA ALA A 37 2.09 5.39 -15.45
C ALA A 37 1.65 3.95 -15.17
N LEU A 38 1.93 3.42 -13.98
CA LEU A 38 1.47 2.10 -13.55
C LEU A 38 -0.06 2.07 -13.40
N SER A 39 -0.64 3.07 -12.70
CA SER A 39 -2.09 3.19 -12.56
C SER A 39 -2.79 3.23 -13.91
N ALA A 40 -2.36 4.12 -14.78
CA ALA A 40 -2.94 4.28 -16.12
C ALA A 40 -2.83 3.00 -16.97
N ALA A 41 -1.70 2.31 -16.93
CA ALA A 41 -1.52 1.07 -17.66
C ALA A 41 -2.38 -0.08 -17.10
N VAL A 42 -2.53 -0.17 -15.79
CA VAL A 42 -3.42 -1.15 -15.15
C VAL A 42 -4.88 -0.85 -15.47
N GLU A 43 -5.32 0.40 -15.36
CA GLU A 43 -6.69 0.83 -15.70
C GLU A 43 -7.01 0.60 -17.18
N ALA A 44 -6.07 0.84 -18.09
CA ALA A 44 -6.24 0.54 -19.51
C ALA A 44 -6.38 -0.97 -19.79
N ALA A 45 -5.67 -1.81 -19.05
CA ALA A 45 -5.77 -3.27 -19.16
C ALA A 45 -7.03 -3.84 -18.48
N VAL A 46 -7.52 -3.17 -17.44
CA VAL A 46 -8.64 -3.60 -16.57
C VAL A 46 -9.58 -2.42 -16.32
N PRO A 47 -10.42 -2.02 -17.30
CA PRO A 47 -11.18 -0.76 -17.26
C PRO A 47 -12.19 -0.65 -16.10
N TRP A 48 -12.65 -1.76 -15.54
CA TRP A 48 -13.58 -1.74 -14.41
C TRP A 48 -12.94 -1.19 -13.10
N ILE A 49 -11.60 -1.21 -12.98
CA ILE A 49 -10.88 -0.66 -11.82
C ILE A 49 -11.22 0.83 -11.59
N ALA A 50 -11.36 1.61 -12.65
CA ALA A 50 -11.72 3.03 -12.56
C ALA A 50 -13.09 3.29 -11.90
N ARG A 51 -13.96 2.26 -11.82
CA ARG A 51 -15.30 2.32 -11.22
C ARG A 51 -15.37 1.65 -9.86
N GLU A 52 -14.25 1.12 -9.37
CA GLU A 52 -14.15 0.37 -8.12
C GLU A 52 -13.25 1.13 -7.13
N PRO A 53 -13.81 2.05 -6.33
CA PRO A 53 -13.03 2.98 -5.50
C PRO A 53 -12.22 2.26 -4.41
N GLN A 54 -12.57 1.03 -4.09
CA GLN A 54 -11.88 0.23 -3.08
C GLN A 54 -10.64 -0.49 -3.60
N VAL A 55 -10.43 -0.52 -4.92
CA VAL A 55 -9.22 -1.10 -5.50
C VAL A 55 -8.00 -0.25 -5.18
N GLY A 56 -6.91 -0.89 -4.81
CA GLY A 56 -5.63 -0.24 -4.56
C GLY A 56 -4.51 -0.88 -5.38
N VAL A 57 -3.85 -0.12 -6.23
CA VAL A 57 -2.66 -0.58 -6.97
C VAL A 57 -1.42 -0.13 -6.21
N HIS A 58 -0.69 -1.08 -5.63
CA HIS A 58 0.52 -0.76 -4.89
C HIS A 58 1.63 -0.32 -5.85
N THR A 59 2.33 0.75 -5.50
CA THR A 59 3.56 1.10 -6.21
C THR A 59 4.59 -0.02 -6.07
N ILE A 60 5.35 -0.28 -7.12
CA ILE A 60 6.35 -1.34 -7.13
C ILE A 60 7.58 -0.90 -6.34
N HIS A 61 7.92 -1.69 -5.33
CA HIS A 61 9.10 -1.45 -4.51
C HIS A 61 10.17 -2.48 -4.81
N VAL A 62 11.39 -1.98 -4.96
CA VAL A 62 12.59 -2.80 -5.10
C VAL A 62 13.34 -2.68 -3.79
N ALA A 63 13.71 -3.81 -3.19
CA ALA A 63 14.65 -3.81 -2.08
C ALA A 63 15.93 -3.15 -2.58
N GLY A 64 16.40 -2.10 -1.88
CA GLY A 64 17.62 -1.40 -2.24
C GLY A 64 18.78 -2.36 -2.44
N SER A 65 19.62 -2.10 -3.44
CA SER A 65 20.89 -2.79 -3.61
C SER A 65 21.74 -2.60 -2.36
N GLN A 66 22.65 -3.51 -2.11
CA GLN A 66 23.53 -3.73 -0.94
C GLN A 66 24.09 -2.49 -0.19
N ASN A 67 23.89 -1.28 -0.67
CA ASN A 67 24.38 -0.03 -0.11
C ASN A 67 23.33 0.77 0.67
N GLY A 68 22.36 0.12 1.30
CA GLY A 68 21.43 0.81 2.21
C GLY A 68 20.37 1.65 1.47
N TRP A 69 19.40 1.90 2.11
CA TRP A 69 18.20 2.72 2.11
C TRP A 69 18.12 3.95 1.18
N GLU A 70 19.11 4.23 0.36
CA GLU A 70 19.08 5.34 -0.59
C GLU A 70 18.25 4.95 -1.82
N ARG A 71 17.00 5.35 -1.78
CA ARG A 71 16.21 5.50 -2.99
C ARG A 71 16.87 6.64 -3.79
N PRO A 72 17.12 6.46 -5.08
CA PRO A 72 17.56 7.58 -5.91
C PRO A 72 16.65 8.77 -5.67
N GLU A 73 17.21 9.95 -5.46
CA GLU A 73 16.43 11.17 -5.33
C GLU A 73 15.50 11.32 -6.53
N HIS A 74 14.30 11.89 -6.32
CA HIS A 74 13.34 12.11 -7.38
C HIS A 74 13.97 13.00 -8.48
N GLY A 75 14.51 12.36 -9.50
CA GLY A 75 15.10 12.99 -10.66
C GLY A 75 14.54 12.39 -11.94
N THR A 76 14.25 13.21 -12.92
CA THR A 76 13.82 12.79 -14.26
C THR A 76 14.86 11.85 -14.87
N GLY A 77 14.44 10.64 -15.29
CA GLY A 77 15.31 9.68 -15.96
C GLY A 77 15.93 8.60 -15.06
N GLN A 78 15.69 8.61 -13.74
CA GLN A 78 16.16 7.55 -12.86
C GLN A 78 15.25 6.31 -12.89
N HIS A 79 15.89 5.13 -12.86
CA HIS A 79 15.19 3.85 -12.93
C HIS A 79 15.51 2.97 -11.74
N LEU A 80 14.49 2.26 -11.29
CA LEU A 80 14.61 1.16 -10.35
C LEU A 80 15.04 -0.10 -11.12
N ILE A 81 15.99 -0.84 -10.60
CA ILE A 81 16.37 -2.16 -11.14
C ILE A 81 15.47 -3.20 -10.50
N VAL A 82 14.62 -3.81 -11.28
CA VAL A 82 13.60 -4.74 -10.80
C VAL A 82 14.17 -6.16 -10.72
N SER A 83 14.01 -6.81 -9.58
CA SER A 83 14.43 -8.20 -9.37
C SER A 83 13.30 -9.18 -9.72
N ARG A 84 13.65 -10.44 -9.99
CA ARG A 84 12.66 -11.52 -10.21
C ARG A 84 11.75 -11.78 -9.00
N ARG A 85 12.13 -11.32 -7.80
CA ARG A 85 11.32 -11.45 -6.58
C ARG A 85 10.29 -10.35 -6.42
N THR A 86 10.46 -9.25 -7.16
CA THR A 86 9.52 -8.12 -7.13
C THR A 86 8.16 -8.56 -7.65
N LYS A 87 7.10 -8.01 -7.05
CA LYS A 87 5.72 -8.32 -7.39
C LYS A 87 4.96 -7.04 -7.68
N LEU A 88 3.99 -7.12 -8.57
CA LEU A 88 2.90 -6.16 -8.65
C LEU A 88 1.82 -6.63 -7.68
N ALA A 89 1.49 -5.81 -6.69
CA ALA A 89 0.42 -6.10 -5.74
C ALA A 89 -0.78 -5.22 -6.03
N ILE A 90 -1.97 -5.83 -6.08
CA ILE A 90 -3.23 -5.10 -6.25
C ILE A 90 -4.20 -5.59 -5.20
N ARG A 91 -4.73 -4.66 -4.39
CA ARG A 91 -5.77 -4.92 -3.40
C ARG A 91 -7.13 -4.78 -4.02
N VAL A 92 -7.96 -5.80 -3.83
CA VAL A 92 -9.32 -5.84 -4.41
C VAL A 92 -10.31 -6.47 -3.45
N PRO A 93 -11.63 -6.15 -3.59
CA PRO A 93 -12.68 -6.97 -3.02
C PRO A 93 -12.57 -8.41 -3.54
N LYS A 94 -12.87 -9.39 -2.70
CA LYS A 94 -12.75 -10.82 -3.02
C LYS A 94 -13.54 -11.22 -4.27
N GLU A 95 -14.71 -10.63 -4.46
CA GLU A 95 -15.57 -10.86 -5.63
C GLU A 95 -14.94 -10.41 -6.96
N ARG A 96 -13.95 -9.52 -6.92
CA ARG A 96 -13.20 -9.04 -8.10
C ARG A 96 -11.93 -9.81 -8.39
N MET A 97 -11.57 -10.71 -7.50
CA MET A 97 -10.28 -11.42 -7.53
C MET A 97 -10.07 -12.21 -8.82
N ASP A 98 -11.03 -13.05 -9.19
CA ASP A 98 -10.92 -13.92 -10.38
C ASP A 98 -10.89 -13.10 -11.66
N ALA A 99 -11.75 -12.08 -11.77
CA ALA A 99 -11.76 -11.15 -12.90
C ALA A 99 -10.41 -10.44 -13.06
N LEU A 100 -9.82 -9.95 -11.95
CA LEU A 100 -8.52 -9.28 -11.99
C LEU A 100 -7.41 -10.23 -12.44
N MET A 101 -7.41 -11.46 -11.93
CA MET A 101 -6.40 -12.46 -12.33
C MET A 101 -6.50 -12.85 -13.78
N GLU A 102 -7.72 -12.98 -14.34
CA GLU A 102 -7.97 -13.29 -15.74
C GLU A 102 -7.55 -12.12 -16.63
N ASP A 103 -8.00 -10.91 -16.31
CA ASP A 103 -7.76 -9.71 -17.12
C ASP A 103 -6.27 -9.35 -17.22
N LEU A 104 -5.48 -9.54 -16.16
CA LEU A 104 -4.06 -9.13 -16.13
C LEU A 104 -3.09 -10.22 -16.56
N ARG A 105 -3.44 -11.50 -16.44
CA ARG A 105 -2.52 -12.59 -16.72
C ARG A 105 -2.00 -12.55 -18.16
N GLY A 106 -0.67 -12.53 -18.31
CA GLY A 106 0.00 -12.49 -19.61
C GLY A 106 -0.03 -11.15 -20.31
N LYS A 107 -0.70 -10.13 -19.75
CA LYS A 107 -0.69 -8.78 -20.33
C LYS A 107 0.69 -8.14 -20.20
N THR A 108 1.03 -7.38 -21.22
CA THR A 108 2.22 -6.52 -21.18
C THR A 108 1.77 -5.07 -21.04
N LEU A 109 2.16 -4.47 -19.94
CA LEU A 109 1.88 -3.08 -19.59
C LEU A 109 3.06 -2.20 -20.02
N ASP A 110 2.77 -1.03 -20.56
CA ASP A 110 3.78 0.01 -20.82
C ASP A 110 3.77 1.01 -19.66
N ILE A 111 4.86 1.05 -18.92
CA ILE A 111 5.04 1.94 -17.78
C ILE A 111 6.05 3.02 -18.17
N ALA A 112 5.58 4.09 -18.79
CA ALA A 112 6.41 5.18 -19.31
C ALA A 112 7.61 4.67 -20.15
N GLY A 113 7.33 3.85 -21.16
CA GLY A 113 8.31 3.25 -22.06
C GLY A 113 9.04 2.02 -21.52
N CYS A 114 8.73 1.59 -20.29
CA CYS A 114 9.24 0.35 -19.71
C CYS A 114 8.19 -0.76 -19.80
N ARG A 115 8.52 -1.85 -20.46
CA ARG A 115 7.62 -3.00 -20.61
C ARG A 115 7.63 -3.84 -19.35
N LEU A 116 6.43 -4.13 -18.83
CA LEU A 116 6.19 -5.00 -17.69
C LEU A 116 5.20 -6.09 -18.11
N THR A 117 5.63 -7.33 -18.14
CA THR A 117 4.73 -8.46 -18.40
C THR A 117 4.23 -9.06 -17.10
N VAL A 118 2.90 -9.17 -16.96
CA VAL A 118 2.23 -9.69 -15.78
C VAL A 118 2.13 -11.21 -15.87
N GLY A 119 2.68 -11.90 -14.91
CA GLY A 119 2.61 -13.36 -14.78
C GLY A 119 1.50 -13.81 -13.83
N PRO A 120 1.56 -15.07 -13.35
CA PRO A 120 0.58 -15.60 -12.40
C PRO A 120 0.46 -14.79 -11.12
N GLY A 121 -0.78 -14.62 -10.63
CA GLY A 121 -1.11 -14.02 -9.35
C GLY A 121 -1.19 -15.05 -8.23
N LYS A 122 -0.87 -14.62 -7.00
CA LYS A 122 -1.09 -15.37 -5.76
C LYS A 122 -1.90 -14.51 -4.79
N ILE A 123 -2.89 -15.11 -4.16
CA ILE A 123 -3.72 -14.45 -3.16
C ILE A 123 -2.92 -14.32 -1.87
N ARG A 124 -3.00 -13.15 -1.26
CA ARG A 124 -2.50 -12.86 0.08
C ARG A 124 -3.62 -12.22 0.90
N PRO A 125 -4.04 -12.83 2.02
CA PRO A 125 -5.01 -12.21 2.92
C PRO A 125 -4.41 -10.94 3.53
N LEU A 126 -5.28 -10.06 4.03
CA LEU A 126 -4.88 -8.91 4.82
C LEU A 126 -4.27 -9.37 6.15
N SER A 127 -3.53 -8.50 6.78
CA SER A 127 -2.80 -8.81 8.01
C SER A 127 -3.50 -8.22 9.23
N LYS A 128 -3.40 -8.90 10.36
CA LYS A 128 -3.82 -8.41 11.68
C LYS A 128 -2.71 -7.70 12.47
N GLU A 129 -1.56 -7.45 11.82
CA GLU A 129 -0.46 -6.72 12.45
C GLU A 129 -0.91 -5.33 12.90
N THR A 130 -0.53 -4.96 14.10
CA THR A 130 -1.01 -3.73 14.77
C THR A 130 -0.23 -2.48 14.39
N THR A 131 0.83 -2.64 13.61
CA THR A 131 1.61 -1.53 13.03
C THR A 131 1.50 -1.58 11.52
N LEU A 132 1.02 -0.48 10.95
CA LEU A 132 0.82 -0.32 9.52
C LEU A 132 1.57 0.89 9.00
N PHE A 133 1.97 0.82 7.74
CA PHE A 133 2.67 1.88 7.05
C PHE A 133 2.07 2.14 5.67
N ALA A 134 1.79 3.40 5.36
CA ALA A 134 1.49 3.86 4.02
C ALA A 134 2.64 4.74 3.53
N ARG A 135 3.19 4.41 2.38
CA ARG A 135 4.30 5.16 1.79
C ARG A 135 3.86 6.53 1.29
N TYR A 136 2.68 6.58 0.73
CA TYR A 136 2.07 7.77 0.16
C TYR A 136 0.67 7.92 0.73
N VAL A 137 0.40 9.04 1.35
CA VAL A 137 -0.93 9.52 1.70
C VAL A 137 -1.03 10.91 1.11
N ALA A 138 -2.06 11.17 0.32
CA ALA A 138 -2.24 12.46 -0.33
C ALA A 138 -2.29 13.57 0.73
N SER A 139 -1.58 14.66 0.48
CA SER A 139 -1.48 15.82 1.36
C SER A 139 -1.60 17.10 0.53
N HIS A 140 -1.83 18.23 1.20
CA HIS A 140 -1.87 19.53 0.52
C HIS A 140 -0.45 20.12 0.43
N PRO A 141 -0.14 20.85 -0.65
CA PRO A 141 1.06 21.69 -0.68
C PRO A 141 1.07 22.61 0.54
N ALA A 142 2.20 22.80 1.17
CA ALA A 142 2.38 23.63 2.37
C ALA A 142 1.57 23.21 3.62
N GLN A 143 0.96 22.02 3.63
CA GLN A 143 0.35 21.48 4.84
C GLN A 143 1.42 21.14 5.87
N SER A 144 1.32 21.67 7.09
CA SER A 144 2.23 21.31 8.16
C SER A 144 2.08 19.83 8.56
N GLU A 145 3.07 19.29 9.26
CA GLU A 145 2.97 17.93 9.80
C GLU A 145 1.81 17.79 10.78
N ASP A 146 1.62 18.79 11.64
CA ASP A 146 0.54 18.80 12.64
C ASP A 146 -0.84 18.85 11.96
N ASP A 147 -1.02 19.69 10.93
CA ASP A 147 -2.28 19.76 10.17
C ASP A 147 -2.56 18.44 9.44
N PHE A 148 -1.51 17.81 8.88
CA PHE A 148 -1.65 16.52 8.23
C PHE A 148 -2.04 15.42 9.21
N LEU A 149 -1.42 15.37 10.40
CA LEU A 149 -1.74 14.40 11.43
C LEU A 149 -3.15 14.63 12.00
N SER A 150 -3.57 15.89 12.16
CA SER A 150 -4.93 16.24 12.59
C SER A 150 -5.96 15.77 11.57
N TRP A 151 -5.75 16.08 10.30
CA TRP A 151 -6.61 15.59 9.21
C TRP A 151 -6.66 14.05 9.19
N ALA A 152 -5.53 13.38 9.29
CA ALA A 152 -5.48 11.93 9.29
C ALA A 152 -6.23 11.32 10.49
N ALA A 153 -6.16 11.97 11.67
CA ALA A 153 -6.91 11.55 12.85
C ALA A 153 -8.43 11.67 12.66
N ASP A 154 -8.88 12.75 12.03
CA ASP A 154 -10.31 12.97 11.72
C ASP A 154 -10.84 11.93 10.72
N GLU A 155 -10.10 11.68 9.64
CA GLU A 155 -10.45 10.66 8.65
C GLU A 155 -10.50 9.25 9.24
N LEU A 156 -9.50 8.90 10.10
CA LEU A 156 -9.50 7.63 10.82
C LEU A 156 -10.68 7.53 11.78
N GLY A 157 -10.99 8.62 12.48
CA GLY A 157 -12.16 8.72 13.34
C GLY A 157 -13.48 8.48 12.60
N ALA A 158 -13.62 9.01 11.37
CA ALA A 158 -14.78 8.76 10.51
C ALA A 158 -14.91 7.28 10.10
N LEU A 159 -13.78 6.56 10.00
CA LEU A 159 -13.76 5.11 9.78
C LEU A 159 -14.00 4.30 11.07
N GLY A 160 -14.20 4.95 12.22
CA GLY A 160 -14.31 4.32 13.52
C GLY A 160 -13.00 3.73 14.04
N ILE A 161 -11.87 4.20 13.53
CA ILE A 161 -10.53 3.75 13.93
C ILE A 161 -9.96 4.74 14.94
N ARG A 162 -9.61 4.23 16.12
CA ARG A 162 -9.00 5.06 17.15
C ARG A 162 -7.49 5.18 16.96
N LEU A 163 -7.04 6.37 16.60
CA LEU A 163 -5.61 6.67 16.52
C LEU A 163 -4.98 6.65 17.92
N ARG A 164 -3.90 5.88 18.07
CA ARG A 164 -3.10 5.83 19.32
C ARG A 164 -1.71 6.40 19.13
N LYS A 165 -1.02 5.95 18.09
CA LYS A 165 0.31 6.42 17.71
C LYS A 165 0.39 6.61 16.22
N ALA A 166 0.86 7.77 15.80
CA ALA A 166 1.14 8.10 14.42
C ALA A 166 2.53 8.72 14.28
N LEU A 167 3.17 8.40 13.19
CA LEU A 167 4.42 9.03 12.78
C LEU A 167 4.27 9.47 11.33
N CYS A 168 4.31 10.78 11.13
CA CYS A 168 4.39 11.38 9.81
C CYS A 168 5.84 11.32 9.32
N GLY A 169 6.04 10.93 8.07
CA GLY A 169 7.35 10.88 7.46
C GLY A 169 7.53 11.96 6.39
N LYS A 170 8.57 11.78 5.59
CA LYS A 170 8.97 12.75 4.56
C LYS A 170 7.90 12.95 3.50
N GLU A 171 7.87 14.14 2.97
CA GLU A 171 7.12 14.43 1.75
C GLU A 171 7.70 13.68 0.55
N ALA A 172 6.81 13.30 -0.34
CA ALA A 172 7.16 12.76 -1.65
C ALA A 172 6.19 13.30 -2.69
N LEU A 173 6.69 13.53 -3.89
CA LEU A 173 5.90 14.02 -5.00
C LEU A 173 5.63 12.87 -5.98
N LEU A 174 4.40 12.80 -6.48
CA LEU A 174 4.02 11.91 -7.57
C LEU A 174 3.59 12.76 -8.74
N THR A 175 4.23 12.57 -9.90
CA THR A 175 3.96 13.37 -11.09
C THR A 175 2.84 12.74 -11.90
N THR A 176 1.85 13.57 -12.25
CA THR A 176 0.80 13.23 -13.21
C THR A 176 0.84 14.21 -14.39
N PRO A 177 0.19 13.93 -15.52
CA PRO A 177 0.11 14.89 -16.62
C PRO A 177 -0.63 16.17 -16.28
N ALA A 178 -1.53 16.13 -15.28
CA ALA A 178 -2.37 17.26 -14.89
C ALA A 178 -1.73 18.09 -13.77
N GLU A 179 -1.07 17.43 -12.82
CA GLU A 179 -0.57 18.08 -11.60
C GLU A 179 0.54 17.25 -10.93
N VAL A 180 1.17 17.85 -9.96
CA VAL A 180 2.08 17.18 -9.03
C VAL A 180 1.34 16.94 -7.72
N LEU A 181 1.15 15.67 -7.36
CA LEU A 181 0.51 15.28 -6.12
C LEU A 181 1.51 15.32 -4.97
N HIS A 182 1.19 16.10 -3.96
CA HIS A 182 1.93 16.10 -2.70
C HIS A 182 1.48 14.92 -1.84
N THR A 183 2.42 14.18 -1.29
CA THR A 183 2.13 13.04 -0.43
C THR A 183 3.07 13.04 0.76
N ARG A 184 2.64 12.40 1.85
CA ARG A 184 3.50 12.09 3.00
C ARG A 184 3.41 10.60 3.32
N SER A 185 4.46 10.04 3.87
CA SER A 185 4.35 8.70 4.45
C SER A 185 3.73 8.77 5.84
N LEU A 186 2.98 7.74 6.20
CA LEU A 186 2.30 7.67 7.49
C LEU A 186 2.46 6.27 8.09
N MET A 187 2.95 6.20 9.32
CA MET A 187 2.99 4.98 10.11
C MET A 187 2.00 5.11 11.25
N LEU A 188 1.21 4.09 11.46
CA LEU A 188 0.27 3.96 12.57
C LEU A 188 0.64 2.74 13.39
N ALA A 189 0.70 2.88 14.71
CA ALA A 189 1.03 1.80 15.60
C ALA A 189 0.02 1.66 16.75
N ASP A 190 0.05 0.51 17.41
CA ASP A 190 -0.86 0.14 18.51
C ASP A 190 -2.34 0.10 18.07
N LEU A 191 -2.60 -0.24 16.81
CA LEU A 191 -3.95 -0.50 16.33
C LEU A 191 -4.49 -1.80 16.94
N SER A 192 -5.82 -1.90 17.09
CA SER A 192 -6.42 -3.22 17.28
C SER A 192 -6.28 -4.05 15.99
N ALA A 193 -6.40 -5.37 16.09
CA ALA A 193 -6.39 -6.24 14.91
C ALA A 193 -7.53 -5.88 13.93
N GLU A 194 -8.70 -5.54 14.47
CA GLU A 194 -9.88 -5.11 13.71
C GLU A 194 -9.65 -3.78 13.00
N ASP A 195 -9.12 -2.77 13.71
CA ASP A 195 -8.81 -1.46 13.13
C ASP A 195 -7.74 -1.57 12.05
N SER A 196 -6.73 -2.43 12.28
CA SER A 196 -5.70 -2.71 11.30
C SER A 196 -6.29 -3.27 9.99
N VAL A 197 -7.16 -4.26 10.07
CA VAL A 197 -7.81 -4.83 8.89
C VAL A 197 -8.73 -3.81 8.22
N ARG A 198 -9.56 -3.10 9.01
CA ARG A 198 -10.45 -2.05 8.49
C ARG A 198 -9.67 -0.97 7.73
N LEU A 199 -8.54 -0.53 8.27
CA LEU A 199 -7.69 0.44 7.60
C LEU A 199 -7.07 -0.09 6.31
N GLN A 200 -6.66 -1.34 6.29
CA GLN A 200 -6.16 -1.96 5.06
C GLN A 200 -7.25 -2.04 3.99
N GLN A 201 -8.50 -2.33 4.36
CA GLN A 201 -9.64 -2.37 3.44
C GLN A 201 -9.97 -0.96 2.91
N SER A 202 -10.22 -0.02 3.80
CA SER A 202 -10.68 1.34 3.46
C SER A 202 -9.56 2.20 2.86
N GLY A 203 -8.34 2.08 3.37
CA GLY A 203 -7.25 3.02 3.09
C GLY A 203 -7.49 4.40 3.72
N LEU A 204 -6.72 5.40 3.30
CA LEU A 204 -6.82 6.77 3.77
C LEU A 204 -6.59 7.76 2.62
N GLY A 205 -7.59 8.60 2.35
CA GLY A 205 -7.52 9.60 1.30
C GLY A 205 -7.64 9.07 -0.13
N PRO A 206 -7.51 9.93 -1.14
CA PRO A 206 -7.72 9.62 -2.54
C PRO A 206 -6.51 8.92 -3.21
N HIS A 207 -6.64 8.64 -4.51
CA HIS A 207 -5.59 8.15 -5.42
C HIS A 207 -5.07 6.74 -5.10
N ARG A 208 -5.96 5.83 -4.66
CA ARG A 208 -5.59 4.44 -4.32
C ARG A 208 -5.00 3.67 -5.51
N THR A 209 -5.47 3.91 -6.73
CA THR A 209 -4.91 3.28 -7.93
C THR A 209 -3.48 3.74 -8.24
N MET A 210 -3.07 4.90 -7.70
CA MET A 210 -1.67 5.37 -7.77
C MET A 210 -0.83 5.00 -6.53
N GLY A 211 -1.35 4.15 -5.65
CA GLY A 211 -0.65 3.67 -4.46
C GLY A 211 -0.75 4.59 -3.25
N CYS A 212 -1.60 5.62 -3.28
CA CYS A 212 -1.84 6.47 -2.13
C CYS A 212 -2.82 5.82 -1.15
N GLY A 213 -2.64 6.07 0.15
CA GLY A 213 -3.53 5.60 1.20
C GLY A 213 -3.60 4.09 1.38
N ILE A 214 -2.68 3.33 0.79
CA ILE A 214 -2.63 1.87 0.93
C ILE A 214 -1.71 1.53 2.09
N PHE A 215 -2.30 0.96 3.13
CA PHE A 215 -1.56 0.52 4.30
C PHE A 215 -1.13 -0.94 4.18
N ILE A 216 0.12 -1.20 4.55
CA ILE A 216 0.73 -2.52 4.59
C ILE A 216 1.33 -2.78 5.98
N PRO A 217 1.42 -4.05 6.41
CA PRO A 217 2.09 -4.41 7.64
C PRO A 217 3.52 -3.90 7.68
N HIS A 218 3.90 -3.33 8.81
CA HIS A 218 5.26 -2.89 9.06
C HIS A 218 5.76 -3.57 10.35
N LYS A 219 6.96 -4.13 10.30
CA LYS A 219 7.62 -4.59 11.52
C LYS A 219 7.91 -3.35 12.35
N GLY A 220 7.21 -3.20 13.47
CA GLY A 220 7.46 -2.12 14.40
C GLY A 220 8.95 -2.04 14.74
N ILE A 221 9.42 -0.86 15.06
CA ILE A 221 10.70 -0.71 15.77
C ILE A 221 10.43 -1.26 17.16
N ASP A 222 10.62 -2.55 17.36
CA ASP A 222 10.72 -3.09 18.70
C ASP A 222 11.85 -2.29 19.36
N SER A 223 11.49 -1.53 20.38
CA SER A 223 12.49 -0.89 21.22
C SER A 223 13.43 -2.02 21.62
N VAL A 224 14.68 -1.94 21.15
CA VAL A 224 15.75 -2.86 21.56
C VAL A 224 15.68 -2.87 23.09
N LYS A 225 15.19 -3.97 23.68
CA LYS A 225 15.27 -4.17 25.11
C LYS A 225 16.74 -4.11 25.42
N LYS A 226 17.17 -2.99 26.02
CA LYS A 226 18.50 -2.91 26.62
C LYS A 226 18.55 -4.05 27.62
N GLY A 227 19.26 -5.10 27.25
CA GLY A 227 19.63 -6.15 28.18
C GLY A 227 20.43 -5.51 29.29
N ALA A 228 19.93 -5.67 30.49
CA ALA A 228 20.68 -5.49 31.71
C ALA A 228 21.66 -6.64 31.90
#